data_149e8a05bca29a7d74bbe677efb91905
#
_entry.id   149e8a05bca29a7d74bbe677efb91905
#
_cell.length_a   1.000
_cell.length_b   1.000
_cell.length_c   1.000
_cell.angle_alpha   90.00
_cell.angle_beta   90.00
_cell.angle_gamma   90.00
#
_symmetry.space_group_name_H-M   'P 1'
#
loop_
_entity.id
_entity.type
_entity.pdbx_description
1 polymer ?
#
loop_
_entity_poly.entity_id
_entity_poly.type
_entity_poly.pdbx_seq_one_letter_code
_entity_poly.pdbx_strand_id
1 'polypeptide(L)'
;MKRILLLLSFCFLLLPMLHAQKVGLVLSGGGAKGMTHIGIIRALEENNIPIDYITGTSMGAIIGSLYAMGYSPDDMEALLRSEDFKRWYSGKVEPKYAYYFKKSIPTPEFFNIRFDFKDSLNVKPQLPTSMVNPIQMNLVFVELFARATAACDGDFDRLFVPFRCIASDVYNKRQIVLGKGDLGDAVRASMSFPFVFKPIEI
;
A
#
# COMPACT_ATOMS: atom_id res chain seq x y z
N MET A 1 -5.92 -60.95 4.78
CA MET A 1 -6.80 -59.84 5.13
C MET A 1 -6.26 -58.95 6.25
N LYS A 2 -5.90 -59.44 7.46
CA LYS A 2 -5.38 -58.60 8.57
C LYS A 2 -4.16 -57.76 8.23
N ARG A 3 -3.20 -58.28 7.46
CA ARG A 3 -1.99 -57.54 7.04
C ARG A 3 -2.30 -56.41 6.06
N ILE A 4 -3.28 -56.55 5.20
CA ILE A 4 -3.71 -55.54 4.24
C ILE A 4 -4.44 -54.39 4.99
N LEU A 5 -5.27 -54.75 5.99
CA LEU A 5 -5.95 -53.78 6.85
C LEU A 5 -4.93 -52.94 7.67
N LEU A 6 -3.87 -53.56 8.17
CA LEU A 6 -2.79 -52.90 8.90
C LEU A 6 -1.99 -51.94 8.00
N LEU A 7 -1.70 -52.31 6.74
CA LEU A 7 -1.04 -51.44 5.77
C LEU A 7 -1.92 -50.24 5.36
N LEU A 8 -3.22 -50.46 5.14
CA LEU A 8 -4.18 -49.40 4.86
C LEU A 8 -4.32 -48.43 6.03
N SER A 9 -4.38 -48.94 7.28
CA SER A 9 -4.43 -48.14 8.49
C SER A 9 -3.13 -47.32 8.68
N PHE A 10 -1.98 -47.86 8.36
CA PHE A 10 -0.69 -47.18 8.42
C PHE A 10 -0.55 -46.08 7.35
N CYS A 11 -1.03 -46.34 6.12
CA CYS A 11 -1.13 -45.31 5.07
C CYS A 11 -2.07 -44.16 5.48
N PHE A 12 -3.18 -44.45 6.11
CA PHE A 12 -4.14 -43.44 6.57
C PHE A 12 -3.58 -42.59 7.72
N LEU A 13 -2.72 -43.14 8.56
CA LEU A 13 -2.01 -42.40 9.63
C LEU A 13 -0.91 -41.48 9.12
N LEU A 14 -0.37 -41.70 7.90
CA LEU A 14 0.64 -40.86 7.28
C LEU A 14 0.04 -39.70 6.48
N LEU A 15 -1.23 -39.70 6.15
CA LEU A 15 -1.91 -38.63 5.42
C LEU A 15 -1.88 -37.26 6.13
N PRO A 16 -2.00 -37.14 7.46
CA PRO A 16 -1.97 -35.84 8.13
C PRO A 16 -0.58 -35.17 8.20
N MET A 17 0.49 -35.84 7.79
CA MET A 17 1.82 -35.26 7.75
C MET A 17 2.16 -34.47 6.46
N LEU A 18 1.28 -34.48 5.47
CA LEU A 18 1.39 -33.63 4.29
C LEU A 18 0.93 -32.22 4.65
N HIS A 19 1.76 -31.47 5.38
CA HIS A 19 1.59 -30.04 5.52
C HIS A 19 1.83 -29.42 4.15
N ALA A 20 0.80 -28.91 3.53
CA ALA A 20 0.93 -28.13 2.30
C ALA A 20 1.92 -26.97 2.56
N GLN A 21 2.89 -26.82 1.69
CA GLN A 21 3.88 -25.73 1.77
C GLN A 21 3.12 -24.40 1.62
N LYS A 22 3.33 -23.47 2.56
CA LYS A 22 2.72 -22.15 2.49
C LYS A 22 3.52 -21.25 1.53
N VAL A 23 2.81 -20.46 0.76
CA VAL A 23 3.37 -19.53 -0.22
C VAL A 23 3.26 -18.11 0.30
N GLY A 24 4.41 -17.46 0.49
CA GLY A 24 4.50 -16.05 0.83
C GLY A 24 4.91 -15.23 -0.38
N LEU A 25 4.13 -14.20 -0.73
CA LEU A 25 4.42 -13.31 -1.84
C LEU A 25 5.02 -11.99 -1.34
N VAL A 26 6.19 -11.64 -1.87
CA VAL A 26 6.90 -10.39 -1.54
C VAL A 26 6.87 -9.45 -2.73
N LEU A 27 6.19 -8.31 -2.57
CA LEU A 27 6.00 -7.32 -3.61
C LEU A 27 6.84 -6.07 -3.35
N SER A 28 7.81 -5.82 -4.22
CA SER A 28 8.70 -4.66 -4.11
C SER A 28 8.04 -3.36 -4.54
N GLY A 29 8.64 -2.22 -4.16
CA GLY A 29 8.33 -0.94 -4.76
C GLY A 29 8.82 -0.85 -6.21
N GLY A 30 8.49 0.27 -6.87
CA GLY A 30 8.98 0.52 -8.23
C GLY A 30 8.11 1.47 -9.05
N GLY A 31 7.19 2.18 -8.43
CA GLY A 31 6.25 3.08 -9.12
C GLY A 31 5.47 2.33 -10.21
N ALA A 32 5.42 2.88 -11.42
CA ALA A 32 4.68 2.28 -12.53
C ALA A 32 5.13 0.84 -12.87
N LYS A 33 6.41 0.51 -12.67
CA LYS A 33 6.91 -0.85 -12.90
C LYS A 33 6.31 -1.87 -11.93
N GLY A 34 5.93 -1.43 -10.72
CA GLY A 34 5.29 -2.30 -9.74
C GLY A 34 3.91 -2.81 -10.17
N MET A 35 3.26 -2.20 -11.18
CA MET A 35 2.00 -2.70 -11.72
C MET A 35 2.13 -4.10 -12.33
N THR A 36 3.35 -4.54 -12.68
CA THR A 36 3.61 -5.91 -13.16
C THR A 36 3.30 -6.97 -12.10
N HIS A 37 3.22 -6.60 -10.82
CA HIS A 37 2.83 -7.52 -9.75
C HIS A 37 1.43 -8.10 -9.94
N ILE A 38 0.51 -7.37 -10.59
CA ILE A 38 -0.84 -7.89 -10.93
C ILE A 38 -0.71 -9.11 -11.85
N GLY A 39 0.16 -9.04 -12.86
CA GLY A 39 0.42 -10.18 -13.75
C GLY A 39 1.00 -11.39 -13.03
N ILE A 40 1.85 -11.17 -12.02
CA ILE A 40 2.39 -12.25 -11.19
C ILE A 40 1.26 -12.91 -10.37
N ILE A 41 0.41 -12.10 -9.72
CA ILE A 41 -0.72 -12.61 -8.93
C ILE A 41 -1.68 -13.40 -9.84
N ARG A 42 -2.01 -12.86 -11.02
CA ARG A 42 -2.85 -13.54 -12.02
C ARG A 42 -2.25 -14.89 -12.42
N ALA A 43 -0.96 -14.93 -12.71
CA ALA A 43 -0.30 -16.18 -13.09
C ALA A 43 -0.30 -17.22 -11.97
N LEU A 44 -0.19 -16.80 -10.70
CA LEU A 44 -0.30 -17.70 -9.55
C LEU A 44 -1.71 -18.27 -9.44
N GLU A 45 -2.75 -17.44 -9.56
CA GLU A 45 -4.16 -17.90 -9.53
C GLU A 45 -4.48 -18.86 -10.68
N GLU A 46 -4.10 -18.53 -11.91
CA GLU A 46 -4.32 -19.35 -13.09
C GLU A 46 -3.64 -20.73 -12.99
N ASN A 47 -2.56 -20.82 -12.23
CA ASN A 47 -1.85 -22.08 -11.97
C ASN A 47 -2.28 -22.74 -10.64
N ASN A 48 -3.34 -22.25 -9.99
CA ASN A 48 -3.85 -22.77 -8.71
C ASN A 48 -2.78 -22.78 -7.60
N ILE A 49 -1.86 -21.82 -7.60
CA ILE A 49 -0.88 -21.64 -6.55
C ILE A 49 -1.47 -20.69 -5.50
N PRO A 50 -1.81 -21.19 -4.30
CA PRO A 50 -2.40 -20.37 -3.25
C PRO A 50 -1.39 -19.34 -2.74
N ILE A 51 -1.88 -18.16 -2.39
CA ILE A 51 -1.08 -17.11 -1.74
C ILE A 51 -1.53 -17.03 -0.28
N ASP A 52 -0.69 -17.55 0.64
CA ASP A 52 -1.01 -17.61 2.06
C ASP A 52 -0.66 -16.34 2.83
N TYR A 53 0.35 -15.59 2.36
CA TYR A 53 0.84 -14.37 2.97
C TYR A 53 1.33 -13.39 1.92
N ILE A 54 1.11 -12.10 2.16
CA ILE A 54 1.63 -11.03 1.30
C ILE A 54 2.38 -10.01 2.13
N THR A 55 3.51 -9.56 1.63
CA THR A 55 4.18 -8.36 2.11
C THR A 55 4.47 -7.43 0.96
N GLY A 56 4.29 -6.13 1.17
CA GLY A 56 4.45 -5.15 0.10
C GLY A 56 5.12 -3.86 0.55
N THR A 57 5.83 -3.24 -0.39
CA THR A 57 6.46 -1.91 -0.25
C THR A 57 6.01 -1.01 -1.38
N SER A 58 5.60 0.23 -1.09
CA SER A 58 5.22 1.24 -2.09
C SER A 58 4.13 0.73 -3.04
N MET A 59 4.38 0.66 -4.35
CA MET A 59 3.41 0.08 -5.30
C MET A 59 3.06 -1.37 -4.97
N GLY A 60 4.01 -2.14 -4.46
CA GLY A 60 3.76 -3.49 -3.97
C GLY A 60 2.86 -3.51 -2.73
N ALA A 61 2.89 -2.45 -1.90
CA ALA A 61 1.96 -2.32 -0.78
C ALA A 61 0.54 -2.00 -1.26
N ILE A 62 0.38 -1.17 -2.30
CA ILE A 62 -0.93 -0.90 -2.91
C ILE A 62 -1.51 -2.20 -3.48
N ILE A 63 -0.79 -2.87 -4.35
CA ILE A 63 -1.27 -4.09 -5.02
C ILE A 63 -1.49 -5.21 -4.02
N GLY A 64 -0.55 -5.41 -3.09
CA GLY A 64 -0.65 -6.43 -2.06
C GLY A 64 -1.82 -6.22 -1.12
N SER A 65 -2.10 -4.98 -0.71
CA SER A 65 -3.24 -4.65 0.13
C SER A 65 -4.58 -4.80 -0.60
N LEU A 66 -4.65 -4.40 -1.88
CA LEU A 66 -5.85 -4.61 -2.70
C LEU A 66 -6.17 -6.11 -2.80
N TYR A 67 -5.19 -6.93 -3.12
CA TYR A 67 -5.37 -8.37 -3.16
C TYR A 67 -5.74 -8.96 -1.80
N ALA A 68 -5.06 -8.51 -0.74
CA ALA A 68 -5.36 -8.93 0.63
C ALA A 68 -6.77 -8.55 1.10
N MET A 69 -7.40 -7.54 0.49
CA MET A 69 -8.80 -7.18 0.71
C MET A 69 -9.79 -7.99 -0.15
N GLY A 70 -9.30 -8.81 -1.09
CA GLY A 70 -10.12 -9.63 -1.97
C GLY A 70 -10.39 -9.04 -3.36
N TYR A 71 -9.62 -8.04 -3.80
CA TYR A 71 -9.70 -7.57 -5.19
C TYR A 71 -9.14 -8.62 -6.14
N SER A 72 -9.85 -8.88 -7.23
CA SER A 72 -9.33 -9.71 -8.31
C SER A 72 -8.23 -9.00 -9.10
N PRO A 73 -7.36 -9.73 -9.82
CA PRO A 73 -6.40 -9.12 -10.74
C PRO A 73 -7.04 -8.18 -11.77
N ASP A 74 -8.26 -8.48 -12.24
CA ASP A 74 -8.97 -7.65 -13.20
C ASP A 74 -9.46 -6.34 -12.57
N ASP A 75 -10.00 -6.39 -11.35
CA ASP A 75 -10.42 -5.20 -10.61
C ASP A 75 -9.23 -4.29 -10.29
N MET A 76 -8.10 -4.88 -9.88
CA MET A 76 -6.87 -4.13 -9.65
C MET A 76 -6.35 -3.47 -10.92
N GLU A 77 -6.36 -4.16 -12.05
CA GLU A 77 -5.94 -3.61 -13.33
C GLU A 77 -6.87 -2.46 -13.76
N ALA A 78 -8.18 -2.64 -13.65
CA ALA A 78 -9.16 -1.61 -13.95
C ALA A 78 -8.95 -0.36 -13.10
N LEU A 79 -8.74 -0.52 -11.77
CA LEU A 79 -8.47 0.57 -10.86
C LEU A 79 -7.20 1.34 -11.24
N LEU A 80 -6.09 0.63 -11.46
CA LEU A 80 -4.79 1.27 -11.75
C LEU A 80 -4.72 1.91 -13.14
N ARG A 81 -5.55 1.48 -14.09
CA ARG A 81 -5.68 2.11 -15.41
C ARG A 81 -6.62 3.30 -15.43
N SER A 82 -7.39 3.51 -14.37
CA SER A 82 -8.39 4.59 -14.30
C SER A 82 -7.74 5.98 -14.33
N GLU A 83 -8.50 6.96 -14.83
CA GLU A 83 -8.09 8.38 -14.76
C GLU A 83 -8.06 8.88 -13.31
N ASP A 84 -8.86 8.28 -12.43
CA ASP A 84 -8.86 8.58 -11.01
C ASP A 84 -7.51 8.23 -10.39
N PHE A 85 -6.99 7.04 -10.63
CA PHE A 85 -5.66 6.65 -10.13
C PHE A 85 -4.57 7.61 -10.61
N LYS A 86 -4.61 8.05 -11.88
CA LYS A 86 -3.66 9.05 -12.40
C LYS A 86 -3.75 10.37 -11.65
N ARG A 87 -4.96 10.81 -11.27
CA ARG A 87 -5.17 12.01 -10.48
C ARG A 87 -4.60 11.87 -9.06
N TRP A 88 -4.79 10.71 -8.45
CA TRP A 88 -4.33 10.45 -7.09
C TRP A 88 -2.81 10.62 -6.95
N TYR A 89 -2.05 9.95 -7.78
CA TYR A 89 -0.58 10.04 -7.69
C TYR A 89 -0.01 11.34 -8.25
N SER A 90 -0.73 12.05 -9.14
CA SER A 90 -0.29 13.35 -9.66
C SER A 90 -0.65 14.52 -8.76
N GLY A 91 -1.52 14.32 -7.76
CA GLY A 91 -2.02 15.37 -6.87
C GLY A 91 -2.91 16.40 -7.55
N LYS A 92 -3.37 16.14 -8.79
CA LYS A 92 -4.27 17.03 -9.52
C LYS A 92 -5.67 16.95 -8.97
N VAL A 93 -6.22 18.10 -8.58
CA VAL A 93 -7.61 18.22 -8.14
C VAL A 93 -8.52 18.38 -9.34
N GLU A 94 -9.67 17.71 -9.35
CA GLU A 94 -10.68 17.96 -10.38
C GLU A 94 -11.12 19.42 -10.38
N PRO A 95 -11.26 20.05 -11.56
CA PRO A 95 -11.64 21.47 -11.65
C PRO A 95 -12.95 21.80 -10.94
N LYS A 96 -13.90 20.85 -10.87
CA LYS A 96 -15.19 21.03 -10.18
C LYS A 96 -15.05 21.20 -8.66
N TYR A 97 -13.95 20.72 -8.05
CA TYR A 97 -13.65 20.88 -6.62
C TYR A 97 -12.66 22.03 -6.37
N ALA A 98 -12.19 22.70 -7.44
CA ALA A 98 -11.30 23.85 -7.29
C ALA A 98 -12.10 25.08 -6.87
N TYR A 99 -11.68 25.76 -5.80
CA TYR A 99 -12.30 26.99 -5.34
C TYR A 99 -12.06 28.11 -6.35
N TYR A 100 -13.12 28.53 -7.07
CA TYR A 100 -13.01 29.57 -8.10
C TYR A 100 -12.64 30.95 -7.55
N PHE A 101 -12.90 31.23 -6.26
CA PHE A 101 -12.68 32.52 -5.64
C PHE A 101 -11.26 32.76 -5.11
N LYS A 102 -10.40 31.75 -5.10
CA LYS A 102 -9.04 31.86 -4.64
C LYS A 102 -8.09 31.11 -5.58
N LYS A 103 -8.04 31.57 -6.84
CA LYS A 103 -6.91 31.21 -7.69
C LYS A 103 -5.68 31.91 -7.12
N SER A 104 -4.90 31.23 -6.29
CA SER A 104 -3.50 31.59 -6.18
C SER A 104 -2.91 31.40 -7.58
N ILE A 105 -2.44 32.51 -8.16
CA ILE A 105 -1.63 32.44 -9.37
C ILE A 105 -0.50 31.44 -9.06
N PRO A 106 -0.36 30.33 -9.79
CA PRO A 106 0.74 29.43 -9.55
C PRO A 106 2.01 30.16 -9.92
N THR A 107 2.63 30.81 -8.96
CA THR A 107 4.01 31.23 -9.07
C THR A 107 4.84 29.98 -8.98
N PRO A 108 5.78 29.73 -9.91
CA PRO A 108 6.73 28.65 -9.78
C PRO A 108 7.73 29.02 -8.67
N GLU A 109 7.29 28.91 -7.42
CA GLU A 109 8.13 29.15 -6.26
C GLU A 109 8.92 27.88 -5.97
N PHE A 110 10.12 27.79 -6.53
CA PHE A 110 11.09 26.77 -6.14
C PHE A 110 11.67 27.03 -4.74
N PHE A 111 11.57 28.27 -4.25
CA PHE A 111 12.05 28.67 -2.93
C PHE A 111 11.08 29.66 -2.30
N ASN A 112 10.65 29.39 -1.08
CA ASN A 112 9.89 30.33 -0.27
C ASN A 112 10.77 30.74 0.91
N ILE A 113 11.15 32.03 1.00
CA ILE A 113 11.90 32.55 2.12
C ILE A 113 10.94 33.37 2.98
N ARG A 114 10.58 32.83 4.15
CA ARG A 114 9.74 33.53 5.12
C ARG A 114 10.64 34.29 6.09
N PHE A 115 10.50 35.59 6.12
CA PHE A 115 11.14 36.46 7.11
C PHE A 115 10.21 36.61 8.31
N ASP A 116 10.63 36.16 9.48
CA ASP A 116 9.91 36.38 10.73
C ASP A 116 10.64 37.51 11.50
N PHE A 117 9.97 38.66 11.60
CA PHE A 117 10.57 39.86 12.21
C PHE A 117 10.28 39.95 13.72
N LYS A 118 9.67 38.95 14.33
CA LYS A 118 9.27 39.05 15.74
C LYS A 118 10.37 38.78 16.77
N ASP A 119 11.37 37.96 16.43
CA ASP A 119 12.46 37.66 17.37
C ASP A 119 13.75 37.30 16.60
N SER A 120 14.57 38.34 16.31
CA SER A 120 15.84 38.22 15.60
C SER A 120 15.74 37.60 14.18
N LEU A 121 16.59 38.07 13.26
CA LEU A 121 16.66 37.68 11.85
C LEU A 121 16.92 36.15 11.68
N ASN A 122 15.91 35.31 11.92
CA ASN A 122 15.97 33.88 11.61
C ASN A 122 15.44 33.66 10.18
N VAL A 123 16.35 33.68 9.21
CA VAL A 123 16.06 33.26 7.84
C VAL A 123 16.01 31.72 7.81
N LYS A 124 14.82 31.17 7.81
CA LYS A 124 14.63 29.70 7.59
C LYS A 124 14.29 29.49 6.11
N PRO A 125 15.22 29.02 5.29
CA PRO A 125 14.87 28.61 3.93
C PRO A 125 13.91 27.40 4.03
N GLN A 126 12.69 27.60 3.59
CA GLN A 126 11.71 26.52 3.49
C GLN A 126 11.87 25.85 2.12
N LEU A 127 12.64 24.78 2.07
CA LEU A 127 12.66 23.90 0.91
C LEU A 127 11.30 23.20 0.79
N PRO A 128 10.74 23.05 -0.42
CA PRO A 128 9.53 22.29 -0.61
C PRO A 128 9.76 20.84 -0.14
N THR A 129 8.98 20.39 0.83
CA THR A 129 9.10 19.05 1.42
C THR A 129 8.49 17.97 0.54
N SER A 130 7.68 18.35 -0.45
CA SER A 130 7.04 17.42 -1.39
C SER A 130 6.70 18.13 -2.70
N MET A 131 6.85 17.42 -3.82
CA MET A 131 6.46 17.88 -5.15
C MET A 131 4.98 17.64 -5.46
N VAL A 132 4.36 16.67 -4.82
CA VAL A 132 2.99 16.26 -5.07
C VAL A 132 2.11 16.61 -3.88
N ASN A 133 0.95 17.21 -4.16
CA ASN A 133 -0.05 17.45 -3.13
C ASN A 133 -0.67 16.13 -2.68
N PRO A 134 -0.52 15.70 -1.41
CA PRO A 134 -0.97 14.40 -0.95
C PRO A 134 -2.47 14.32 -0.67
N ILE A 135 -3.20 15.44 -0.67
CA ILE A 135 -4.60 15.50 -0.23
C ILE A 135 -5.48 14.51 -0.98
N GLN A 136 -5.36 14.45 -2.31
CA GLN A 136 -6.15 13.54 -3.12
C GLN A 136 -5.85 12.08 -2.78
N MET A 137 -4.59 11.72 -2.67
CA MET A 137 -4.17 10.37 -2.31
C MET A 137 -4.64 9.98 -0.91
N ASN A 138 -4.52 10.89 0.07
CA ASN A 138 -4.97 10.64 1.44
C ASN A 138 -6.48 10.36 1.49
N LEU A 139 -7.30 11.19 0.83
CA LEU A 139 -8.75 11.01 0.79
C LEU A 139 -9.14 9.67 0.16
N VAL A 140 -8.52 9.35 -0.95
CA VAL A 140 -8.81 8.11 -1.66
C VAL A 140 -8.38 6.88 -0.87
N PHE A 141 -7.24 6.92 -0.20
CA PHE A 141 -6.81 5.79 0.63
C PHE A 141 -7.75 5.57 1.82
N VAL A 142 -8.25 6.64 2.44
CA VAL A 142 -9.31 6.50 3.43
C VAL A 142 -10.55 5.84 2.84
N GLU A 143 -11.02 6.30 1.69
CA GLU A 143 -12.22 5.75 1.04
C GLU A 143 -12.02 4.28 0.61
N LEU A 144 -10.88 3.97 0.01
CA LEU A 144 -10.57 2.66 -0.53
C LEU A 144 -10.37 1.60 0.57
N PHE A 145 -9.67 1.96 1.65
CA PHE A 145 -9.23 1.02 2.67
C PHE A 145 -10.09 0.99 3.93
N ALA A 146 -10.95 2.00 4.18
CA ALA A 146 -11.72 2.10 5.42
C ALA A 146 -12.59 0.87 5.69
N ARG A 147 -13.26 0.33 4.66
CA ARG A 147 -14.11 -0.87 4.81
C ARG A 147 -13.30 -2.09 5.22
N ALA A 148 -12.12 -2.28 4.62
CA ALA A 148 -11.24 -3.40 4.94
C ALA A 148 -10.65 -3.24 6.35
N THR A 149 -10.21 -2.03 6.72
CA THR A 149 -9.75 -1.72 8.09
C THR A 149 -10.81 -2.06 9.11
N ALA A 150 -12.06 -1.65 8.87
CA ALA A 150 -13.17 -1.96 9.77
C ALA A 150 -13.50 -3.46 9.81
N ALA A 151 -13.49 -4.14 8.67
CA ALA A 151 -13.80 -5.57 8.59
C ALA A 151 -12.76 -6.46 9.28
N CYS A 152 -11.48 -6.09 9.24
CA CYS A 152 -10.41 -6.81 9.92
C CYS A 152 -10.12 -6.29 11.33
N ASP A 153 -10.89 -5.31 11.82
CA ASP A 153 -10.71 -4.71 13.14
C ASP A 153 -9.29 -4.15 13.35
N GLY A 154 -8.72 -3.62 12.27
CA GLY A 154 -7.35 -3.10 12.25
C GLY A 154 -6.26 -4.15 12.40
N ASP A 155 -6.56 -5.45 12.34
CA ASP A 155 -5.57 -6.54 12.35
C ASP A 155 -5.42 -7.14 10.95
N PHE A 156 -4.29 -6.86 10.29
CA PHE A 156 -4.06 -7.27 8.90
C PHE A 156 -3.90 -8.79 8.72
N ASP A 157 -3.79 -9.56 9.82
CA ASP A 157 -3.85 -11.02 9.75
C ASP A 157 -5.27 -11.53 9.51
N ARG A 158 -6.28 -10.68 9.71
CA ARG A 158 -7.70 -11.00 9.49
C ARG A 158 -8.23 -10.56 8.13
N LEU A 159 -7.39 -10.01 7.27
CA LEU A 159 -7.73 -9.77 5.86
C LEU A 159 -7.90 -11.09 5.12
N PHE A 160 -8.46 -11.04 3.92
CA PHE A 160 -8.66 -12.23 3.07
C PHE A 160 -7.35 -13.01 2.85
N VAL A 161 -6.23 -12.27 2.66
CA VAL A 161 -4.88 -12.82 2.77
C VAL A 161 -4.13 -12.01 3.82
N PRO A 162 -3.48 -12.63 4.83
CA PRO A 162 -2.64 -11.95 5.80
C PRO A 162 -1.61 -11.04 5.15
N PHE A 163 -1.54 -9.78 5.59
CA PHE A 163 -0.75 -8.74 4.93
C PHE A 163 0.25 -8.07 5.88
N ARG A 164 1.41 -7.71 5.33
CA ARG A 164 2.37 -6.81 6.00
C ARG A 164 2.77 -5.69 5.06
N CYS A 165 2.71 -4.46 5.57
CA CYS A 165 3.15 -3.28 4.87
C CYS A 165 4.53 -2.85 5.37
N ILE A 166 5.46 -2.64 4.46
CA ILE A 166 6.82 -2.21 4.79
C ILE A 166 6.94 -0.72 4.55
N ALA A 167 7.36 0.01 5.57
CA ALA A 167 7.64 1.44 5.52
C ALA A 167 9.00 1.78 6.16
N SER A 168 9.39 3.05 6.09
CA SER A 168 10.62 3.55 6.69
C SER A 168 10.30 4.60 7.75
N ASP A 169 10.80 4.38 8.97
CA ASP A 169 10.82 5.39 10.02
C ASP A 169 11.91 6.42 9.69
N VAL A 170 11.49 7.64 9.36
CA VAL A 170 12.38 8.70 8.90
C VAL A 170 13.26 9.23 10.04
N TYR A 171 12.74 9.23 11.27
CA TYR A 171 13.47 9.72 12.45
C TYR A 171 14.56 8.75 12.89
N ASN A 172 14.20 7.48 13.05
CA ASN A 172 15.12 6.46 13.54
C ASN A 172 15.90 5.76 12.41
N LYS A 173 15.64 6.12 11.14
CA LYS A 173 16.30 5.58 9.95
C LYS A 173 16.28 4.04 9.90
N ARG A 174 15.14 3.46 10.22
CA ARG A 174 14.95 2.02 10.26
C ARG A 174 13.71 1.59 9.48
N GLN A 175 13.73 0.35 9.05
CA GLN A 175 12.57 -0.31 8.47
C GLN A 175 11.54 -0.58 9.57
N ILE A 176 10.27 -0.36 9.24
CA ILE A 176 9.13 -0.77 10.07
C ILE A 176 8.22 -1.71 9.30
N VAL A 177 7.67 -2.69 10.00
CA VAL A 177 6.71 -3.65 9.47
C VAL A 177 5.37 -3.37 10.12
N LEU A 178 4.40 -2.93 9.33
CA LEU A 178 3.06 -2.59 9.77
C LEU A 178 2.14 -3.79 9.48
N GLY A 179 1.51 -4.30 10.52
CA GLY A 179 0.56 -5.41 10.44
C GLY A 179 -0.75 -5.13 11.17
N LYS A 180 -0.88 -3.89 11.72
CA LYS A 180 -2.04 -3.45 12.49
C LYS A 180 -2.26 -1.95 12.33
N GLY A 181 -3.47 -1.50 12.65
CA GLY A 181 -3.88 -0.10 12.59
C GLY A 181 -4.76 0.21 11.37
N ASP A 182 -4.68 1.43 10.86
CA ASP A 182 -5.35 1.80 9.62
C ASP A 182 -4.56 1.31 8.40
N LEU A 183 -5.22 0.55 7.54
CA LEU A 183 -4.58 -0.03 6.35
C LEU A 183 -4.21 1.06 5.32
N GLY A 184 -5.05 2.10 5.19
CA GLY A 184 -4.80 3.22 4.30
C GLY A 184 -3.56 4.01 4.73
N ASP A 185 -3.43 4.29 6.03
CA ASP A 185 -2.27 4.97 6.58
C ASP A 185 -0.99 4.13 6.44
N ALA A 186 -1.07 2.83 6.68
CA ALA A 186 0.06 1.93 6.49
C ALA A 186 0.56 1.94 5.04
N VAL A 187 -0.35 1.81 4.07
CA VAL A 187 -0.02 1.85 2.64
C VAL A 187 0.49 3.24 2.26
N ARG A 188 -0.13 4.31 2.80
CA ARG A 188 0.29 5.68 2.56
C ARG A 188 1.69 5.97 3.11
N ALA A 189 2.04 5.45 4.27
CA ALA A 189 3.39 5.55 4.82
C ALA A 189 4.42 4.89 3.91
N SER A 190 4.11 3.71 3.43
CA SER A 190 4.96 2.97 2.49
C SER A 190 5.18 3.69 1.16
N MET A 191 4.23 4.55 0.76
CA MET A 191 4.28 5.39 -0.44
C MET A 191 5.05 6.70 -0.24
N SER A 192 5.45 7.05 0.97
CA SER A 192 6.08 8.34 1.31
C SER A 192 7.53 8.42 0.84
N PHE A 193 7.72 8.36 -0.49
CA PHE A 193 9.04 8.54 -1.08
C PHE A 193 9.53 9.98 -0.87
N PRO A 194 10.73 10.18 -0.31
CA PRO A 194 11.28 11.50 -0.03
C PRO A 194 11.23 12.43 -1.24
N PHE A 195 10.94 13.71 -1.02
CA PHE A 195 10.75 14.78 -1.99
C PHE A 195 9.51 14.65 -2.89
N VAL A 196 8.95 13.46 -3.09
CA VAL A 196 7.73 13.27 -3.89
C VAL A 196 6.50 13.43 -3.01
N PHE A 197 6.42 12.68 -1.94
CA PHE A 197 5.30 12.71 -1.00
C PHE A 197 5.77 13.06 0.41
N LYS A 198 4.98 13.90 1.09
CA LYS A 198 5.23 14.21 2.50
C LYS A 198 5.04 12.94 3.36
N PRO A 199 5.96 12.65 4.31
CA PRO A 199 5.75 11.61 5.32
C PRO A 199 4.47 11.85 6.12
N ILE A 200 3.90 10.78 6.67
CA ILE A 200 2.77 10.84 7.60
C ILE A 200 3.20 10.36 8.98
N GLU A 201 2.49 10.77 10.00
CA GLU A 201 2.60 10.23 11.36
C GLU A 201 1.62 9.07 11.49
N ILE A 202 2.08 7.96 12.10
CA ILE A 202 1.29 6.76 12.39
C ILE A 202 1.40 6.47 13.87
#